data_8ba7ceb117407f882ef93d2538ecb3be
#
_entry.id   8ba7ceb117407f882ef93d2538ecb3be
#
_cell.length_a   1.000
_cell.length_b   1.000
_cell.length_c   1.000
_cell.angle_alpha   90.00
_cell.angle_beta   90.00
_cell.angle_gamma   90.00
#
_symmetry.space_group_name_H-M   'P 1'
#
loop_
_entity.id
_entity.type
_entity.pdbx_description
1 polymer ?
#
loop_
_entity_poly.entity_id
_entity_poly.type
_entity_poly.pdbx_seq_one_letter_code
_entity_poly.pdbx_strand_id
1 'polypeptide(L)'
;MQPALPARPAPGGPEAGGEVSGPGPAPVPGPAPSRDPATATGPGHVLVVDDDPTVSEVVAGYLTRAGYDVARAADGPAALECFARRRPDLVVLDLMLPGMDGFEVCHRMRAHGRVPVIMLTARGDEDDRVLGLETGADDYVTKPFSPRELVLRVDSVLRRAGAAAVPAGRSALIEGAGLVLDPAARRAARDGRVLALTLREFDLLAFLLRHPGRAFTREELMSEVWGWDFGDLSTVTVHVRRLRGKVEADPARPELIRTVWGVGYRLDLPPGPSADASSGEPA
;
A
#
# COMPACT_ATOMS: atom_id res chain seq x y z
N MET A 1 -30.20 69.94 -40.77
CA MET A 1 -31.30 69.60 -39.86
C MET A 1 -30.79 68.49 -38.94
N GLN A 2 -30.21 68.96 -37.80
CA GLN A 2 -29.70 68.11 -36.73
C GLN A 2 -30.73 68.03 -35.63
N PRO A 3 -30.98 66.86 -35.03
CA PRO A 3 -31.62 66.85 -33.72
C PRO A 3 -30.60 66.62 -32.63
N ALA A 4 -30.92 67.19 -31.52
CA ALA A 4 -30.20 67.50 -30.28
C ALA A 4 -29.77 66.24 -29.48
N LEU A 5 -28.62 66.41 -28.80
CA LEU A 5 -28.19 65.52 -27.68
C LEU A 5 -29.05 65.83 -26.40
N PRO A 6 -29.39 64.80 -25.63
CA PRO A 6 -29.84 65.00 -24.27
C PRO A 6 -28.69 64.98 -23.24
N ALA A 7 -28.93 65.66 -22.18
CA ALA A 7 -28.04 66.07 -21.09
C ALA A 7 -27.52 64.90 -20.19
N ARG A 8 -26.36 65.17 -19.63
CA ARG A 8 -25.63 64.42 -18.61
C ARG A 8 -26.23 64.61 -17.22
N PRO A 9 -26.48 63.61 -16.42
CA PRO A 9 -26.72 63.82 -14.98
C PRO A 9 -25.41 63.84 -14.17
N ALA A 10 -25.41 64.48 -13.05
CA ALA A 10 -24.32 64.80 -12.13
C ALA A 10 -23.91 63.65 -11.22
N PRO A 11 -22.73 63.70 -10.55
CA PRO A 11 -22.14 62.59 -9.82
C PRO A 11 -22.77 62.43 -8.41
N GLY A 12 -23.24 61.22 -8.14
CA GLY A 12 -23.62 60.77 -6.79
C GLY A 12 -22.40 60.26 -6.03
N GLY A 13 -22.37 60.54 -4.74
CA GLY A 13 -21.29 60.30 -3.79
C GLY A 13 -21.03 58.80 -3.43
N PRO A 14 -20.09 58.57 -2.49
CA PRO A 14 -19.47 57.25 -2.30
C PRO A 14 -20.37 56.33 -1.49
N GLU A 15 -20.63 55.15 -2.03
CA GLU A 15 -21.20 54.04 -1.29
C GLU A 15 -20.14 53.07 -0.83
N ALA A 16 -20.40 52.55 0.37
CA ALA A 16 -19.59 51.79 1.27
C ALA A 16 -19.01 50.48 0.70
N GLY A 17 -17.88 50.11 1.28
CA GLY A 17 -17.15 48.86 0.99
C GLY A 17 -17.99 47.62 1.11
N GLY A 18 -18.02 46.82 0.03
CA GLY A 18 -18.39 45.42 0.03
C GLY A 18 -17.15 44.58 0.22
N GLU A 19 -17.00 43.96 1.39
CA GLU A 19 -16.02 42.90 1.62
C GLU A 19 -16.31 41.77 0.69
N VAL A 20 -15.41 41.52 -0.24
CA VAL A 20 -15.41 40.31 -1.05
C VAL A 20 -14.87 39.15 -0.17
N SER A 21 -15.79 38.44 0.50
CA SER A 21 -15.47 37.16 1.13
C SER A 21 -14.98 36.18 0.05
N GLY A 22 -13.70 35.91 0.04
CA GLY A 22 -13.11 34.80 -0.74
C GLY A 22 -13.69 33.45 -0.27
N PRO A 23 -13.74 32.44 -1.16
CA PRO A 23 -14.18 31.12 -0.77
C PRO A 23 -13.29 30.59 0.35
N GLY A 24 -13.91 30.27 1.49
CA GLY A 24 -13.24 29.64 2.62
C GLY A 24 -12.60 28.30 2.23
N PRO A 25 -11.58 27.85 2.98
CA PRO A 25 -10.92 26.59 2.69
C PRO A 25 -11.94 25.44 2.70
N ALA A 26 -11.83 24.56 1.70
CA ALA A 26 -12.67 23.37 1.57
C ALA A 26 -12.62 22.53 2.88
N PRO A 27 -13.74 21.96 3.33
CA PRO A 27 -13.77 21.16 4.54
C PRO A 27 -12.80 19.98 4.42
N VAL A 28 -11.91 19.86 5.41
CA VAL A 28 -11.01 18.70 5.55
C VAL A 28 -11.89 17.46 5.70
N PRO A 29 -11.75 16.42 4.87
CA PRO A 29 -12.53 15.20 5.04
C PRO A 29 -12.26 14.62 6.43
N GLY A 30 -13.31 14.50 7.23
CA GLY A 30 -13.26 13.87 8.54
C GLY A 30 -12.77 12.44 8.45
N PRO A 31 -12.28 11.84 9.56
CA PRO A 31 -11.84 10.45 9.56
C PRO A 31 -13.00 9.57 9.08
N ALA A 32 -12.68 8.64 8.15
CA ALA A 32 -13.64 7.68 7.63
C ALA A 32 -14.29 6.92 8.80
N PRO A 33 -15.60 6.58 8.72
CA PRO A 33 -16.30 5.88 9.80
C PRO A 33 -15.58 4.57 10.10
N SER A 34 -15.14 4.43 11.34
CA SER A 34 -14.57 3.20 11.88
C SER A 34 -15.63 2.10 11.80
N ARG A 35 -15.26 0.93 11.32
CA ARG A 35 -16.12 -0.26 11.29
C ARG A 35 -16.56 -0.58 12.71
N ASP A 36 -17.87 -0.66 12.92
CA ASP A 36 -18.42 -1.10 14.20
C ASP A 36 -18.13 -2.61 14.36
N PRO A 37 -17.32 -3.03 15.33
CA PRO A 37 -16.91 -4.44 15.47
C PRO A 37 -18.09 -5.39 15.74
N ALA A 38 -19.26 -4.85 16.08
CA ALA A 38 -20.44 -5.63 16.47
C ALA A 38 -21.29 -6.13 15.27
N THR A 39 -21.03 -5.69 14.02
CA THR A 39 -21.87 -6.04 12.84
C THR A 39 -21.17 -6.96 11.84
N ALA A 40 -19.93 -7.40 12.07
CA ALA A 40 -19.19 -8.26 11.15
C ALA A 40 -19.47 -9.75 11.45
N THR A 41 -20.46 -10.32 10.79
CA THR A 41 -20.82 -11.77 10.88
C THR A 41 -19.94 -12.66 9.97
N GLY A 42 -18.79 -12.21 9.49
CA GLY A 42 -17.93 -12.96 8.59
C GLY A 42 -16.46 -12.50 8.63
N PRO A 43 -15.55 -13.25 7.99
CA PRO A 43 -14.10 -12.98 8.03
C PRO A 43 -13.67 -11.66 7.36
N GLY A 44 -14.53 -10.97 6.61
CA GLY A 44 -14.25 -9.66 6.01
C GLY A 44 -15.05 -9.37 4.74
N HIS A 45 -14.95 -8.11 4.26
CA HIS A 45 -15.54 -7.65 3.02
C HIS A 45 -14.46 -7.54 1.94
N VAL A 46 -14.63 -8.25 0.82
CA VAL A 46 -13.66 -8.30 -0.30
C VAL A 46 -14.31 -7.70 -1.54
N LEU A 47 -13.61 -6.79 -2.20
CA LEU A 47 -13.99 -6.28 -3.52
C LEU A 47 -13.18 -7.03 -4.60
N VAL A 48 -13.89 -7.66 -5.54
CA VAL A 48 -13.31 -8.33 -6.71
C VAL A 48 -13.53 -7.44 -7.93
N VAL A 49 -12.46 -7.09 -8.62
CA VAL A 49 -12.48 -6.23 -9.80
C VAL A 49 -11.82 -6.99 -10.96
N ASP A 50 -12.62 -7.40 -11.93
CA ASP A 50 -12.16 -8.13 -13.13
C ASP A 50 -13.23 -7.95 -14.21
N ASP A 51 -12.82 -7.60 -15.44
CA ASP A 51 -13.71 -7.38 -16.57
C ASP A 51 -14.24 -8.68 -17.19
N ASP A 52 -13.55 -9.82 -16.95
CA ASP A 52 -14.07 -11.14 -17.31
C ASP A 52 -15.10 -11.59 -16.28
N PRO A 53 -16.40 -11.66 -16.68
CA PRO A 53 -17.47 -12.07 -15.76
C PRO A 53 -17.27 -13.50 -15.24
N THR A 54 -16.65 -14.39 -16.03
CA THR A 54 -16.39 -15.78 -15.65
C THR A 54 -15.36 -15.85 -14.53
N VAL A 55 -14.25 -15.14 -14.67
CA VAL A 55 -13.19 -15.05 -13.64
C VAL A 55 -13.75 -14.43 -12.37
N SER A 56 -14.42 -13.28 -12.51
CA SER A 56 -15.04 -12.56 -11.39
C SER A 56 -16.04 -13.41 -10.63
N GLU A 57 -16.90 -14.18 -11.32
CA GLU A 57 -17.90 -15.05 -10.71
C GLU A 57 -17.26 -16.23 -9.98
N VAL A 58 -16.29 -16.89 -10.61
CA VAL A 58 -15.57 -18.02 -10.00
C VAL A 58 -14.84 -17.56 -8.73
N VAL A 59 -14.11 -16.45 -8.79
CA VAL A 59 -13.39 -15.89 -7.64
C VAL A 59 -14.35 -15.52 -6.52
N ALA A 60 -15.43 -14.79 -6.84
CA ALA A 60 -16.44 -14.42 -5.86
C ALA A 60 -17.11 -15.64 -5.22
N GLY A 61 -17.41 -16.69 -6.01
CA GLY A 61 -18.00 -17.92 -5.51
C GLY A 61 -17.09 -18.66 -4.51
N TYR A 62 -15.78 -18.71 -4.76
CA TYR A 62 -14.83 -19.32 -3.83
C TYR A 62 -14.67 -18.50 -2.55
N LEU A 63 -14.59 -17.17 -2.65
CA LEU A 63 -14.49 -16.28 -1.49
C LEU A 63 -15.78 -16.33 -0.63
N THR A 64 -16.94 -16.33 -1.26
CA THR A 64 -18.24 -16.44 -0.55
C THR A 64 -18.36 -17.78 0.19
N ARG A 65 -17.90 -18.90 -0.41
CA ARG A 65 -17.86 -20.21 0.26
C ARG A 65 -16.88 -20.23 1.44
N ALA A 66 -15.84 -19.43 1.40
CA ALA A 66 -14.92 -19.23 2.51
C ALA A 66 -15.47 -18.27 3.58
N GLY A 67 -16.69 -17.74 3.40
CA GLY A 67 -17.41 -16.90 4.37
C GLY A 67 -17.22 -15.40 4.19
N TYR A 68 -16.51 -14.95 3.15
CA TYR A 68 -16.35 -13.53 2.86
C TYR A 68 -17.63 -12.91 2.30
N ASP A 69 -17.87 -11.64 2.66
CA ASP A 69 -18.82 -10.79 1.97
C ASP A 69 -18.15 -10.19 0.73
N VAL A 70 -18.69 -10.44 -0.46
CA VAL A 70 -18.01 -10.13 -1.72
C VAL A 70 -18.82 -9.12 -2.53
N ALA A 71 -18.21 -7.98 -2.84
CA ALA A 71 -18.66 -7.08 -3.88
C ALA A 71 -17.88 -7.33 -5.18
N ARG A 72 -18.50 -7.05 -6.33
CA ARG A 72 -17.90 -7.21 -7.66
C ARG A 72 -17.98 -5.91 -8.44
N ALA A 73 -16.97 -5.63 -9.23
CA ALA A 73 -16.93 -4.55 -10.20
C ALA A 73 -16.28 -5.06 -11.50
N ALA A 74 -16.77 -4.59 -12.65
CA ALA A 74 -16.29 -5.02 -13.96
C ALA A 74 -15.29 -4.02 -14.59
N ASP A 75 -15.09 -2.85 -13.98
CA ASP A 75 -14.21 -1.79 -14.47
C ASP A 75 -13.72 -0.89 -13.34
N GLY A 76 -12.78 0.00 -13.66
CA GLY A 76 -12.19 0.91 -12.69
C GLY A 76 -13.18 1.88 -12.04
N PRO A 77 -14.02 2.61 -12.80
CA PRO A 77 -15.05 3.48 -12.24
C PRO A 77 -16.01 2.77 -11.27
N ALA A 78 -16.54 1.61 -11.65
CA ALA A 78 -17.42 0.82 -10.80
C ALA A 78 -16.69 0.33 -9.52
N ALA A 79 -15.41 -0.01 -9.63
CA ALA A 79 -14.59 -0.39 -8.49
C ALA A 79 -14.43 0.76 -7.50
N LEU A 80 -14.17 1.99 -7.97
CA LEU A 80 -14.05 3.17 -7.14
C LEU A 80 -15.38 3.55 -6.47
N GLU A 81 -16.51 3.40 -7.17
CA GLU A 81 -17.84 3.57 -6.58
C GLU A 81 -18.14 2.56 -5.48
N CYS A 82 -17.83 1.27 -5.71
CA CYS A 82 -17.97 0.23 -4.71
C CYS A 82 -17.12 0.53 -3.48
N PHE A 83 -15.87 0.93 -3.69
CA PHE A 83 -14.94 1.32 -2.64
C PHE A 83 -15.44 2.51 -1.80
N ALA A 84 -16.02 3.54 -2.44
CA ALA A 84 -16.56 4.71 -1.77
C ALA A 84 -17.84 4.41 -0.98
N ARG A 85 -18.72 3.56 -1.52
CA ARG A 85 -19.96 3.17 -0.85
C ARG A 85 -19.72 2.34 0.40
N ARG A 86 -18.82 1.37 0.31
CA ARG A 86 -18.45 0.51 1.43
C ARG A 86 -17.00 0.10 1.28
N ARG A 87 -16.15 0.63 2.14
CA ARG A 87 -14.73 0.33 2.12
C ARG A 87 -14.47 -1.17 2.33
N PRO A 88 -13.79 -1.84 1.40
CA PRO A 88 -13.44 -3.25 1.56
C PRO A 88 -12.28 -3.42 2.55
N ASP A 89 -12.18 -4.60 3.13
CA ASP A 89 -11.04 -5.01 3.94
C ASP A 89 -9.87 -5.47 3.06
N LEU A 90 -10.16 -5.90 1.81
CA LEU A 90 -9.18 -6.29 0.80
C LEU A 90 -9.78 -6.12 -0.61
N VAL A 91 -8.93 -5.79 -1.57
CA VAL A 91 -9.30 -5.73 -3.00
C VAL A 91 -8.51 -6.78 -3.77
N VAL A 92 -9.20 -7.59 -4.57
CA VAL A 92 -8.62 -8.41 -5.63
C VAL A 92 -8.84 -7.64 -6.94
N LEU A 93 -7.76 -7.28 -7.64
CA LEU A 93 -7.80 -6.31 -8.72
C LEU A 93 -7.08 -6.82 -9.95
N ASP A 94 -7.79 -6.95 -11.06
CA ASP A 94 -7.15 -7.18 -12.35
C ASP A 94 -6.39 -5.93 -12.80
N LEU A 95 -5.23 -6.14 -13.40
CA LEU A 95 -4.43 -5.08 -14.00
C LEU A 95 -5.01 -4.63 -15.34
N MET A 96 -5.51 -5.58 -16.14
CA MET A 96 -5.94 -5.36 -17.51
C MET A 96 -7.43 -4.98 -17.59
N LEU A 97 -7.82 -3.89 -16.94
CA LEU A 97 -9.19 -3.39 -16.99
C LEU A 97 -9.41 -2.46 -18.19
N PRO A 98 -10.61 -2.46 -18.80
CA PRO A 98 -10.93 -1.54 -19.89
C PRO A 98 -11.03 -0.10 -19.38
N GLY A 99 -10.46 0.83 -20.15
CA GLY A 99 -10.54 2.27 -19.90
C GLY A 99 -9.61 2.79 -18.81
N MET A 100 -9.76 2.35 -17.59
CA MET A 100 -8.89 2.71 -16.46
C MET A 100 -8.16 1.46 -16.00
N ASP A 101 -6.84 1.41 -16.15
CA ASP A 101 -6.04 0.27 -15.75
C ASP A 101 -6.05 0.03 -14.22
N GLY A 102 -5.71 -1.19 -13.81
CA GLY A 102 -5.73 -1.56 -12.39
C GLY A 102 -4.70 -0.77 -11.55
N PHE A 103 -3.66 -0.22 -12.16
CA PHE A 103 -2.69 0.61 -11.44
C PHE A 103 -3.28 1.93 -11.02
N GLU A 104 -3.98 2.59 -11.93
CA GLU A 104 -4.67 3.85 -11.65
C GLU A 104 -5.78 3.65 -10.61
N VAL A 105 -6.54 2.54 -10.71
CA VAL A 105 -7.53 2.16 -9.69
C VAL A 105 -6.88 2.01 -8.32
N CYS A 106 -5.78 1.25 -8.23
CA CYS A 106 -5.04 1.05 -6.99
C CYS A 106 -4.50 2.38 -6.43
N HIS A 107 -3.92 3.23 -7.29
CA HIS A 107 -3.40 4.53 -6.89
C HIS A 107 -4.50 5.41 -6.28
N ARG A 108 -5.67 5.51 -6.93
CA ARG A 108 -6.82 6.27 -6.42
C ARG A 108 -7.36 5.72 -5.11
N MET A 109 -7.47 4.40 -4.97
CA MET A 109 -7.88 3.79 -3.71
C MET A 109 -6.90 4.10 -2.58
N ARG A 110 -5.60 4.10 -2.86
CA ARG A 110 -4.53 4.42 -1.89
C ARG A 110 -4.58 5.86 -1.39
N ALA A 111 -5.01 6.81 -2.21
CA ALA A 111 -5.21 8.21 -1.79
C ALA A 111 -6.26 8.34 -0.67
N HIS A 112 -7.22 7.41 -0.59
CA HIS A 112 -8.28 7.38 0.42
C HIS A 112 -7.94 6.49 1.63
N GLY A 113 -6.74 5.91 1.68
CA GLY A 113 -6.23 5.15 2.81
C GLY A 113 -5.70 3.75 2.45
N ARG A 114 -5.07 3.13 3.44
CA ARG A 114 -4.43 1.82 3.25
C ARG A 114 -5.47 0.71 3.25
N VAL A 115 -5.72 0.11 2.10
CA VAL A 115 -6.45 -1.14 1.96
C VAL A 115 -5.52 -2.16 1.30
N PRO A 116 -5.46 -3.41 1.77
CA PRO A 116 -4.69 -4.46 1.11
C PRO A 116 -5.20 -4.72 -0.31
N VAL A 117 -4.28 -4.87 -1.26
CA VAL A 117 -4.58 -5.15 -2.67
C VAL A 117 -3.79 -6.37 -3.13
N ILE A 118 -4.50 -7.37 -3.67
CA ILE A 118 -3.92 -8.48 -4.41
C ILE A 118 -4.17 -8.22 -5.90
N MET A 119 -3.10 -8.08 -6.68
CA MET A 119 -3.21 -7.85 -8.12
C MET A 119 -3.22 -9.17 -8.89
N LEU A 120 -4.13 -9.28 -9.87
CA LEU A 120 -4.13 -10.35 -10.85
C LEU A 120 -3.38 -9.86 -12.10
N THR A 121 -2.42 -10.65 -12.61
CA THR A 121 -1.58 -10.27 -13.74
C THR A 121 -1.56 -11.35 -14.82
N ALA A 122 -1.41 -11.00 -16.09
CA ALA A 122 -1.17 -11.96 -17.14
C ALA A 122 0.25 -12.57 -17.03
N ARG A 123 0.40 -13.82 -17.49
CA ARG A 123 1.71 -14.50 -17.53
C ARG A 123 2.49 -13.96 -18.74
N GLY A 124 3.62 -13.30 -18.52
CA GLY A 124 4.50 -12.91 -19.65
C GLY A 124 5.07 -11.50 -19.61
N ASP A 125 4.40 -10.56 -18.98
CA ASP A 125 4.86 -9.18 -18.91
C ASP A 125 5.74 -8.94 -17.69
N GLU A 126 7.06 -9.24 -17.83
CA GLU A 126 8.04 -8.78 -16.82
C GLU A 126 8.01 -7.26 -16.68
N ASP A 127 7.75 -6.55 -17.78
CA ASP A 127 7.65 -5.09 -17.78
C ASP A 127 6.37 -4.59 -17.07
N ASP A 128 5.23 -5.25 -17.25
CA ASP A 128 4.00 -4.95 -16.48
C ASP A 128 4.14 -5.31 -15.01
N ARG A 129 4.91 -6.34 -14.67
CA ARG A 129 5.31 -6.62 -13.28
C ARG A 129 6.19 -5.50 -12.72
N VAL A 130 7.06 -4.91 -13.52
CA VAL A 130 7.92 -3.79 -13.13
C VAL A 130 7.11 -2.50 -12.97
N LEU A 131 6.16 -2.20 -13.88
CA LEU A 131 5.25 -1.05 -13.75
C LEU A 131 4.26 -1.23 -12.58
N GLY A 132 3.74 -2.45 -12.39
CA GLY A 132 2.93 -2.80 -11.21
C GLY A 132 3.64 -2.66 -9.89
N LEU A 133 4.97 -2.64 -9.95
CA LEU A 133 5.85 -2.49 -8.81
C LEU A 133 5.78 -1.11 -8.14
N GLU A 134 5.40 -0.07 -8.87
CA GLU A 134 5.31 1.29 -8.34
C GLU A 134 4.00 1.56 -7.59
N THR A 135 2.94 0.81 -7.85
CA THR A 135 1.60 1.06 -7.28
C THR A 135 1.35 0.54 -5.88
N GLY A 136 2.25 -0.30 -5.35
CA GLY A 136 2.18 -0.69 -3.93
C GLY A 136 1.20 -1.81 -3.59
N ALA A 137 0.84 -2.72 -4.49
CA ALA A 137 0.07 -3.92 -4.15
C ALA A 137 0.77 -4.78 -3.09
N ASP A 138 -0.03 -5.45 -2.28
CA ASP A 138 0.47 -6.28 -1.18
C ASP A 138 0.83 -7.70 -1.64
N ASP A 139 0.23 -8.15 -2.76
CA ASP A 139 0.52 -9.42 -3.40
C ASP A 139 0.19 -9.42 -4.89
N TYR A 140 0.75 -10.37 -5.63
CA TYR A 140 0.54 -10.60 -7.07
C TYR A 140 0.23 -12.06 -7.33
N VAL A 141 -0.77 -12.29 -8.18
CA VAL A 141 -1.18 -13.61 -8.63
C VAL A 141 -1.22 -13.63 -10.14
N THR A 142 -0.43 -14.51 -10.76
CA THR A 142 -0.40 -14.65 -12.22
C THR A 142 -1.54 -15.50 -12.74
N LYS A 143 -2.25 -15.03 -13.75
CA LYS A 143 -3.23 -15.80 -14.53
C LYS A 143 -2.49 -16.79 -15.47
N PRO A 144 -2.91 -18.08 -15.58
CA PRO A 144 -4.02 -18.68 -14.84
C PRO A 144 -3.63 -19.06 -13.41
N PHE A 145 -4.54 -18.87 -12.47
CA PHE A 145 -4.35 -19.18 -11.06
C PHE A 145 -5.39 -20.16 -10.51
N SER A 146 -5.09 -20.80 -9.40
CA SER A 146 -6.05 -21.59 -8.66
C SER A 146 -6.93 -20.68 -7.79
N PRO A 147 -8.28 -20.70 -7.92
CA PRO A 147 -9.14 -19.94 -7.03
C PRO A 147 -8.99 -20.31 -5.55
N ARG A 148 -8.63 -21.56 -5.25
CA ARG A 148 -8.32 -22.01 -3.88
C ARG A 148 -7.05 -21.35 -3.34
N GLU A 149 -6.02 -21.23 -4.17
CA GLU A 149 -4.80 -20.51 -3.82
C GLU A 149 -5.10 -19.03 -3.52
N LEU A 150 -5.91 -18.38 -4.36
CA LEU A 150 -6.31 -16.99 -4.15
C LEU A 150 -7.02 -16.80 -2.80
N VAL A 151 -7.94 -17.72 -2.40
CA VAL A 151 -8.59 -17.67 -1.09
C VAL A 151 -7.56 -17.74 0.05
N LEU A 152 -6.58 -18.64 -0.02
CA LEU A 152 -5.53 -18.75 0.99
C LEU A 152 -4.69 -17.46 1.09
N ARG A 153 -4.46 -16.79 -0.04
CA ARG A 153 -3.76 -15.50 -0.09
C ARG A 153 -4.58 -14.39 0.57
N VAL A 154 -5.88 -14.32 0.25
CA VAL A 154 -6.82 -13.39 0.89
C VAL A 154 -6.85 -13.59 2.40
N ASP A 155 -7.00 -14.84 2.87
CA ASP A 155 -6.97 -15.17 4.30
C ASP A 155 -5.68 -14.72 4.98
N SER A 156 -4.53 -14.99 4.35
CA SER A 156 -3.23 -14.61 4.89
C SER A 156 -3.06 -13.10 5.01
N VAL A 157 -3.48 -12.35 3.97
CA VAL A 157 -3.38 -10.89 3.96
C VAL A 157 -4.29 -10.28 5.02
N LEU A 158 -5.54 -10.73 5.11
CA LEU A 158 -6.52 -10.20 6.08
C LEU A 158 -6.19 -10.56 7.52
N ARG A 159 -5.75 -11.78 7.80
CA ARG A 159 -5.31 -12.20 9.14
C ARG A 159 -4.21 -11.31 9.69
N ARG A 160 -3.24 -10.93 8.85
CA ARG A 160 -2.13 -10.06 9.25
C ARG A 160 -2.57 -8.61 9.37
N ALA A 161 -3.46 -8.13 8.51
CA ALA A 161 -4.05 -6.81 8.64
C ALA A 161 -4.86 -6.69 9.94
N GLY A 162 -5.60 -7.75 10.31
CA GLY A 162 -6.37 -7.82 11.56
C GLY A 162 -5.50 -8.02 12.82
N ALA A 163 -4.40 -8.76 12.74
CA ALA A 163 -3.47 -8.93 13.85
C ALA A 163 -2.85 -7.61 14.33
N ALA A 164 -2.82 -6.59 13.47
CA ALA A 164 -2.42 -5.24 13.84
C ALA A 164 -3.44 -4.47 14.70
N ALA A 165 -4.69 -4.96 14.77
CA ALA A 165 -5.78 -4.35 15.55
C ALA A 165 -5.89 -4.88 17.00
N VAL A 166 -5.12 -5.90 17.38
CA VAL A 166 -5.07 -6.37 18.77
C VAL A 166 -4.31 -5.33 19.60
N PRO A 167 -4.88 -4.84 20.73
CA PRO A 167 -4.18 -3.88 21.58
C PRO A 167 -2.87 -4.52 22.08
N ALA A 168 -1.78 -4.04 21.51
CA ALA A 168 -0.45 -4.51 21.80
C ALA A 168 -0.08 -4.13 23.24
N GLY A 169 0.09 -5.13 24.06
CA GLY A 169 1.10 -5.03 25.10
C GLY A 169 2.40 -4.60 24.37
N ARG A 170 3.08 -3.58 24.89
CA ARG A 170 4.26 -2.87 24.34
C ARG A 170 5.12 -3.78 23.43
N SER A 171 4.80 -3.84 22.15
CA SER A 171 5.72 -4.40 21.17
C SER A 171 6.93 -3.47 21.12
N ALA A 172 8.09 -3.97 21.48
CA ALA A 172 9.33 -3.19 21.44
C ALA A 172 9.55 -2.64 20.02
N LEU A 173 10.01 -1.40 19.92
CA LEU A 173 10.46 -0.84 18.67
C LEU A 173 11.58 -1.72 18.10
N ILE A 174 11.62 -1.84 16.78
CA ILE A 174 12.69 -2.54 16.08
C ILE A 174 13.58 -1.45 15.46
N GLU A 175 14.81 -1.38 15.91
CA GLU A 175 15.72 -0.31 15.53
C GLU A 175 16.99 -0.87 14.89
N GLY A 176 17.52 -0.16 13.89
CA GLY A 176 18.79 -0.50 13.24
C GLY A 176 19.03 0.35 11.98
N ALA A 177 20.25 0.72 11.71
CA ALA A 177 20.66 1.46 10.49
C ALA A 177 19.87 2.76 10.25
N GLY A 178 19.56 3.52 11.30
CA GLY A 178 18.72 4.73 11.20
C GLY A 178 17.21 4.42 10.99
N LEU A 179 16.84 3.14 10.93
CA LEU A 179 15.44 2.70 10.83
C LEU A 179 14.86 2.51 12.22
N VAL A 180 13.62 2.97 12.40
CA VAL A 180 12.79 2.75 13.60
C VAL A 180 11.44 2.25 13.13
N LEU A 181 11.08 1.03 13.53
CA LEU A 181 9.81 0.42 13.22
C LEU A 181 8.98 0.23 14.49
N ASP A 182 7.74 0.68 14.43
CA ASP A 182 6.71 0.42 15.46
C ASP A 182 5.76 -0.66 14.92
N PRO A 183 5.90 -1.93 15.39
CA PRO A 183 5.03 -3.01 14.93
C PRO A 183 3.58 -2.83 15.37
N ALA A 184 3.33 -2.17 16.50
CA ALA A 184 1.99 -1.93 17.00
C ALA A 184 1.24 -0.89 16.17
N ALA A 185 1.90 0.22 15.84
CA ALA A 185 1.34 1.26 14.97
C ALA A 185 1.54 0.97 13.47
N ARG A 186 2.31 -0.08 13.11
CA ARG A 186 2.75 -0.39 11.74
C ARG A 186 3.35 0.83 11.03
N ARG A 187 4.15 1.56 11.77
CA ARG A 187 4.86 2.75 11.29
C ARG A 187 6.35 2.46 11.18
N ALA A 188 6.95 2.99 10.14
CA ALA A 188 8.38 2.95 9.95
C ALA A 188 8.90 4.36 9.66
N ALA A 189 10.08 4.66 10.17
CA ALA A 189 10.81 5.87 9.87
C ALA A 189 12.27 5.54 9.59
N ARG A 190 12.94 6.35 8.76
CA ARG A 190 14.38 6.35 8.57
C ARG A 190 14.91 7.74 8.83
N ASP A 191 15.89 7.87 9.71
CA ASP A 191 16.50 9.14 10.10
C ASP A 191 15.45 10.23 10.44
N GLY A 192 14.38 9.82 11.16
CA GLY A 192 13.27 10.67 11.56
C GLY A 192 12.20 10.92 10.48
N ARG A 193 12.42 10.49 9.24
CA ARG A 193 11.43 10.63 8.14
C ARG A 193 10.52 9.41 8.07
N VAL A 194 9.21 9.64 8.08
CA VAL A 194 8.21 8.56 7.96
C VAL A 194 8.30 7.91 6.57
N LEU A 195 8.37 6.58 6.57
CA LEU A 195 8.37 5.77 5.35
C LEU A 195 6.94 5.34 5.00
N ALA A 196 6.53 5.57 3.75
CA ALA A 196 5.26 5.09 3.21
C ALA A 196 5.39 3.62 2.76
N LEU A 197 5.37 2.67 3.70
CA LEU A 197 5.45 1.25 3.41
C LEU A 197 4.05 0.65 3.24
N THR A 198 3.90 -0.32 2.32
CA THR A 198 2.74 -1.21 2.29
C THR A 198 2.81 -2.19 3.47
N LEU A 199 1.74 -2.98 3.67
CA LEU A 199 1.72 -3.97 4.75
C LEU A 199 2.86 -4.98 4.59
N ARG A 200 3.07 -5.49 3.38
CA ARG A 200 4.11 -6.50 3.10
C ARG A 200 5.52 -5.94 3.12
N GLU A 201 5.72 -4.72 2.64
CA GLU A 201 7.02 -4.06 2.76
C GLU A 201 7.40 -3.84 4.23
N PHE A 202 6.42 -3.47 5.07
CA PHE A 202 6.64 -3.34 6.51
C PHE A 202 7.00 -4.69 7.14
N ASP A 203 6.23 -5.76 6.83
CA ASP A 203 6.47 -7.10 7.36
C ASP A 203 7.86 -7.63 6.96
N LEU A 204 8.23 -7.45 5.68
CA LEU A 204 9.55 -7.86 5.17
C LEU A 204 10.68 -7.10 5.86
N LEU A 205 10.57 -5.78 5.97
CA LEU A 205 11.58 -4.97 6.64
C LEU A 205 11.70 -5.34 8.12
N ALA A 206 10.57 -5.51 8.82
CA ALA A 206 10.55 -5.89 10.22
C ALA A 206 11.16 -7.29 10.45
N PHE A 207 10.91 -8.22 9.53
CA PHE A 207 11.50 -9.55 9.58
C PHE A 207 13.03 -9.49 9.40
N LEU A 208 13.49 -8.81 8.36
CA LEU A 208 14.92 -8.69 8.07
C LEU A 208 15.68 -7.96 9.18
N LEU A 209 15.10 -6.88 9.75
CA LEU A 209 15.70 -6.13 10.87
C LEU A 209 15.79 -6.94 12.17
N ARG A 210 14.93 -7.93 12.38
CA ARG A 210 15.03 -8.86 13.51
C ARG A 210 16.12 -9.91 13.33
N HIS A 211 16.62 -10.08 12.11
CA HIS A 211 17.61 -11.09 11.76
C HIS A 211 18.79 -10.49 10.96
N PRO A 212 19.46 -9.45 11.50
CA PRO A 212 20.53 -8.79 10.78
C PRO A 212 21.71 -9.75 10.55
N GLY A 213 22.35 -9.63 9.39
CA GLY A 213 23.51 -10.45 9.01
C GLY A 213 23.15 -11.86 8.54
N ARG A 214 21.93 -12.33 8.71
CA ARG A 214 21.47 -13.64 8.21
C ARG A 214 20.95 -13.53 6.78
N ALA A 215 21.44 -14.37 5.88
CA ALA A 215 20.89 -14.54 4.55
C ALA A 215 19.69 -15.49 4.58
N PHE A 216 18.67 -15.16 3.82
CA PHE A 216 17.44 -15.93 3.64
C PHE A 216 17.21 -16.22 2.18
N THR A 217 16.77 -17.43 1.86
CA THR A 217 16.33 -17.76 0.52
C THR A 217 14.98 -17.07 0.20
N ARG A 218 14.60 -17.07 -1.08
CA ARG A 218 13.29 -16.53 -1.46
C ARG A 218 12.15 -17.39 -0.91
N GLU A 219 12.34 -18.67 -0.82
CA GLU A 219 11.42 -19.65 -0.23
C GLU A 219 11.24 -19.38 1.27
N GLU A 220 12.35 -19.23 2.01
CA GLU A 220 12.30 -18.89 3.44
C GLU A 220 11.57 -17.57 3.66
N LEU A 221 11.88 -16.53 2.88
CA LEU A 221 11.19 -15.25 2.97
C LEU A 221 9.70 -15.38 2.61
N MET A 222 9.36 -16.17 1.60
CA MET A 222 7.97 -16.43 1.22
C MET A 222 7.21 -17.10 2.37
N SER A 223 7.80 -18.11 3.00
CA SER A 223 7.20 -18.79 4.15
C SER A 223 7.08 -17.88 5.36
N GLU A 224 8.15 -17.19 5.75
CA GLU A 224 8.21 -16.43 7.00
C GLU A 224 7.43 -15.10 6.93
N VAL A 225 7.50 -14.40 5.79
CA VAL A 225 6.88 -13.08 5.63
C VAL A 225 5.48 -13.20 5.05
N TRP A 226 5.23 -14.06 4.07
CA TRP A 226 3.90 -14.24 3.47
C TRP A 226 3.11 -15.37 4.12
N GLY A 227 3.79 -16.35 4.73
CA GLY A 227 3.18 -17.53 5.35
C GLY A 227 2.77 -18.57 4.31
N TRP A 228 3.48 -18.63 3.19
CA TRP A 228 3.24 -19.56 2.08
C TRP A 228 4.48 -20.36 1.76
N ASP A 229 4.27 -21.62 1.48
CA ASP A 229 5.25 -22.57 0.94
C ASP A 229 5.03 -22.84 -0.56
N PHE A 230 4.19 -22.03 -1.20
CA PHE A 230 3.82 -22.10 -2.62
C PHE A 230 3.76 -20.69 -3.24
N GLY A 231 3.72 -20.63 -4.57
CA GLY A 231 3.55 -19.39 -5.33
C GLY A 231 4.81 -18.93 -6.05
N ASP A 232 4.70 -17.81 -6.75
CA ASP A 232 5.79 -17.25 -7.54
C ASP A 232 6.78 -16.48 -6.64
N LEU A 233 7.99 -16.98 -6.56
CA LEU A 233 9.08 -16.37 -5.77
C LEU A 233 9.50 -15.00 -6.29
N SER A 234 9.08 -14.61 -7.50
CA SER A 234 9.27 -13.26 -8.03
C SER A 234 8.60 -12.20 -7.15
N THR A 235 7.52 -12.56 -6.42
CA THR A 235 6.85 -11.72 -5.42
C THR A 235 7.86 -11.16 -4.40
N VAL A 236 8.77 -12.00 -3.89
CA VAL A 236 9.81 -11.57 -2.95
C VAL A 236 10.76 -10.56 -3.60
N THR A 237 11.23 -10.86 -4.81
CA THR A 237 12.15 -10.00 -5.56
C THR A 237 11.57 -8.60 -5.78
N VAL A 238 10.29 -8.57 -6.15
CA VAL A 238 9.51 -7.36 -6.36
C VAL A 238 9.46 -6.52 -5.09
N HIS A 239 9.09 -7.11 -3.97
CA HIS A 239 8.98 -6.39 -2.70
C HIS A 239 10.35 -5.92 -2.18
N VAL A 240 11.41 -6.70 -2.36
CA VAL A 240 12.78 -6.27 -2.05
C VAL A 240 13.17 -5.06 -2.88
N ARG A 241 12.90 -5.06 -4.21
CA ARG A 241 13.21 -3.92 -5.09
C ARG A 241 12.49 -2.65 -4.63
N ARG A 242 11.20 -2.73 -4.32
CA ARG A 242 10.41 -1.60 -3.80
C ARG A 242 10.93 -1.09 -2.46
N LEU A 243 11.20 -2.03 -1.57
CA LEU A 243 11.69 -1.70 -0.25
C LEU A 243 13.04 -0.97 -0.35
N ARG A 244 13.95 -1.43 -1.24
CA ARG A 244 15.19 -0.71 -1.54
C ARG A 244 14.93 0.72 -2.01
N GLY A 245 13.95 0.94 -2.89
CA GLY A 245 13.55 2.28 -3.35
C GLY A 245 13.12 3.22 -2.21
N LYS A 246 12.76 2.69 -1.04
CA LYS A 246 12.27 3.45 0.12
C LYS A 246 13.29 3.56 1.25
N VAL A 247 14.18 2.57 1.37
CA VAL A 247 15.12 2.47 2.51
C VAL A 247 16.58 2.60 2.12
N GLU A 248 16.97 2.50 0.85
CA GLU A 248 18.36 2.69 0.41
C GLU A 248 18.61 4.13 -0.01
N ALA A 249 19.83 4.58 0.13
CA ALA A 249 20.28 5.86 -0.44
C ALA A 249 20.39 5.76 -1.97
N ASP A 250 20.90 4.63 -2.47
CA ASP A 250 20.94 4.27 -3.89
C ASP A 250 20.39 2.84 -4.06
N PRO A 251 19.16 2.68 -4.59
CA PRO A 251 18.56 1.35 -4.80
C PRO A 251 19.35 0.45 -5.75
N ALA A 252 20.16 1.02 -6.66
CA ALA A 252 21.00 0.27 -7.59
C ALA A 252 22.27 -0.29 -6.90
N ARG A 253 22.67 0.33 -5.80
CA ARG A 253 23.82 -0.07 -4.97
C ARG A 253 23.39 -0.28 -3.51
N PRO A 254 22.56 -1.27 -3.24
CA PRO A 254 21.95 -1.46 -1.92
C PRO A 254 23.01 -1.81 -0.87
N GLU A 255 23.02 -1.09 0.23
CA GLU A 255 23.93 -1.32 1.36
C GLU A 255 23.24 -2.01 2.54
N LEU A 256 21.96 -1.75 2.75
CA LEU A 256 21.17 -2.34 3.82
C LEU A 256 20.63 -3.72 3.44
N ILE A 257 19.87 -3.81 2.32
CA ILE A 257 19.27 -5.07 1.88
C ILE A 257 20.10 -5.61 0.72
N ARG A 258 21.10 -6.43 1.03
CA ARG A 258 22.02 -6.98 0.04
C ARG A 258 21.49 -8.23 -0.63
N THR A 259 21.85 -8.42 -1.90
CA THR A 259 21.66 -9.70 -2.59
C THR A 259 22.84 -10.60 -2.26
N VAL A 260 22.56 -11.79 -1.76
CA VAL A 260 23.53 -12.86 -1.58
C VAL A 260 23.37 -13.82 -2.75
N TRP A 261 24.31 -13.73 -3.72
CA TRP A 261 24.24 -14.50 -4.96
C TRP A 261 24.15 -16.02 -4.69
N GLY A 262 23.25 -16.69 -5.39
CA GLY A 262 23.00 -18.12 -5.20
C GLY A 262 22.18 -18.46 -3.95
N VAL A 263 21.87 -17.50 -3.05
CA VAL A 263 21.08 -17.70 -1.84
C VAL A 263 19.78 -16.87 -1.89
N GLY A 264 19.89 -15.56 -1.77
CA GLY A 264 18.71 -14.69 -1.66
C GLY A 264 19.06 -13.30 -1.15
N TYR A 265 18.51 -12.92 0.02
CA TYR A 265 18.65 -11.56 0.56
C TYR A 265 19.10 -11.57 2.03
N ARG A 266 19.82 -10.52 2.41
CA ARG A 266 20.32 -10.28 3.76
C ARG A 266 20.24 -8.80 4.09
N LEU A 267 19.90 -8.45 5.34
CA LEU A 267 20.01 -7.10 5.83
C LEU A 267 21.31 -6.95 6.62
N ASP A 268 22.15 -6.00 6.19
CA ASP A 268 23.39 -5.68 6.85
C ASP A 268 23.24 -4.34 7.59
N LEU A 269 23.56 -4.34 8.87
CA LEU A 269 23.63 -3.09 9.62
C LEU A 269 25.00 -2.43 9.36
N PRO A 270 25.05 -1.12 9.11
CA PRO A 270 26.33 -0.42 9.03
C PRO A 270 27.11 -0.60 10.35
N PRO A 271 28.43 -0.69 10.31
CA PRO A 271 29.21 -0.72 11.54
C PRO A 271 28.84 0.50 12.37
N GLY A 272 28.44 0.25 13.62
CA GLY A 272 28.20 1.33 14.58
C GLY A 272 29.41 2.25 14.67
N PRO A 273 29.27 3.51 15.09
CA PRO A 273 30.41 4.37 15.32
C PRO A 273 31.38 3.65 16.25
N SER A 274 32.57 3.35 15.72
CA SER A 274 33.61 2.66 16.49
C SER A 274 33.89 3.42 17.79
N ALA A 275 33.72 2.75 18.92
CA ALA A 275 34.06 3.30 20.23
C ALA A 275 35.59 3.51 20.46
N ASP A 276 36.36 3.49 19.40
CA ASP A 276 37.82 3.66 19.41
C ASP A 276 38.28 5.08 19.08
N ALA A 277 37.80 6.07 19.84
CA ALA A 277 38.37 7.41 19.79
C ALA A 277 38.59 8.03 21.18
N SER A 278 38.89 7.20 22.20
CA SER A 278 39.27 7.72 23.51
C SER A 278 40.44 6.95 24.17
N SER A 279 41.54 6.85 23.44
CA SER A 279 42.84 6.61 24.05
C SER A 279 43.86 7.64 23.50
N GLY A 280 43.53 8.90 23.78
CA GLY A 280 44.53 9.97 23.78
C GLY A 280 45.28 9.92 25.09
N GLU A 281 46.44 9.34 25.04
CA GLU A 281 47.44 9.31 26.12
C GLU A 281 47.90 10.76 26.40
N PRO A 282 47.90 11.22 27.64
CA PRO A 282 48.58 12.46 28.00
C PRO A 282 50.05 12.15 28.29
N ALA A 283 50.92 12.80 27.54
CA ALA A 283 52.36 12.94 27.86
C ALA A 283 52.59 14.05 28.88
#